data_18ba47a9d33189e1ea277949f0e3cae2
#
_entry.id   18ba47a9d33189e1ea277949f0e3cae2
#
_cell.length_a   1.000
_cell.length_b   1.000
_cell.length_c   1.000
_cell.angle_alpha   90.00
_cell.angle_beta   90.00
_cell.angle_gamma   90.00
#
_symmetry.space_group_name_H-M   'P 1'
#
loop_
_entity.id
_entity.type
_entity.pdbx_description
1 polymer ?
#
loop_
_entity_poly.entity_id
_entity_poly.type
_entity_poly.pdbx_seq_one_letter_code
_entity_poly.pdbx_strand_id
1 'polypeptide(L)'
;MVRLRFSITLAYDVLDQASDFIFNIHAASTSCQRIVEESLVINQQVPVEFFTDPAFGTRYMRLQASNGPLTVKYSGTVDIDHHESDTDGLLEMPVATLPMATMRYIYPSRYCQSDRLRKFATTEFGHIPRGYCRVEAIQDWVRSRTAFTSGSSNASTSAIDTLTDQAGVCRDFAHLMIALCRALNIPARFVSGIDYGANPALGPTDFHAYVEVVLSGRWYVFDPSGVSPPMGLLRLGTGRDAADASFATVFGAVVSYQPVIEIDAVDDESQGFKTPFHYHRALSSTAPA
;
A
#
# COMPACT_ATOMS: atom_id res chain seq x y z
N MET A 1 19.83 2.36 -6.23
CA MET A 1 19.26 2.03 -4.90
C MET A 1 18.72 3.31 -4.27
N VAL A 2 17.62 3.25 -3.52
CA VAL A 2 17.05 4.37 -2.75
C VAL A 2 17.24 4.09 -1.27
N ARG A 3 17.65 5.07 -0.46
CA ARG A 3 17.67 5.00 0.99
C ARG A 3 16.71 6.02 1.57
N LEU A 4 15.77 5.55 2.41
CA LEU A 4 14.77 6.39 3.07
C LEU A 4 14.95 6.30 4.59
N ARG A 5 14.92 7.46 5.26
CA ARG A 5 14.79 7.59 6.71
C ARG A 5 13.37 8.04 7.01
N PHE A 6 12.77 7.45 8.03
CA PHE A 6 11.37 7.77 8.35
C PHE A 6 11.10 7.68 9.84
N SER A 7 10.04 8.35 10.27
CA SER A 7 9.41 8.17 11.57
C SER A 7 7.89 8.16 11.43
N ILE A 8 7.22 7.31 12.21
CA ILE A 8 5.76 7.20 12.32
C ILE A 8 5.42 7.34 13.80
N THR A 9 4.62 8.35 14.16
CA THR A 9 4.11 8.53 15.51
C THR A 9 2.61 8.42 15.50
N LEU A 10 2.07 7.47 16.26
CA LEU A 10 0.64 7.26 16.48
C LEU A 10 0.30 7.60 17.92
N ALA A 11 -0.77 8.35 18.13
CA ALA A 11 -1.26 8.74 19.44
C ALA A 11 -2.73 8.41 19.62
N TYR A 12 -3.06 7.90 20.80
CA TYR A 12 -4.42 7.51 21.19
C TYR A 12 -4.69 7.87 22.65
N ASP A 13 -5.94 8.15 22.97
CA ASP A 13 -6.42 8.11 24.35
C ASP A 13 -7.26 6.84 24.53
N VAL A 14 -6.80 5.92 25.35
CA VAL A 14 -7.51 4.68 25.69
C VAL A 14 -8.55 5.00 26.77
N LEU A 15 -9.82 4.83 26.44
CA LEU A 15 -10.94 5.18 27.33
C LEU A 15 -11.40 4.01 28.19
N ASP A 16 -11.24 2.78 27.70
CA ASP A 16 -11.53 1.55 28.44
C ASP A 16 -10.42 1.27 29.46
N GLN A 17 -10.67 0.35 30.38
CA GLN A 17 -9.68 -0.14 31.34
C GLN A 17 -8.47 -0.76 30.62
N ALA A 18 -8.73 -1.44 29.47
CA ALA A 18 -7.71 -1.91 28.53
C ALA A 18 -8.31 -2.00 27.14
N SER A 19 -7.47 -1.77 26.11
CA SER A 19 -7.83 -1.93 24.69
C SER A 19 -6.73 -2.69 23.95
N ASP A 20 -7.11 -3.58 23.03
CA ASP A 20 -6.15 -4.35 22.23
C ASP A 20 -5.86 -3.63 20.91
N PHE A 21 -4.58 -3.67 20.52
CA PHE A 21 -4.09 -3.06 19.29
C PHE A 21 -3.31 -4.08 18.46
N ILE A 22 -3.56 -4.06 17.15
CA ILE A 22 -2.71 -4.71 16.16
C ILE A 22 -2.20 -3.61 15.22
N PHE A 23 -0.90 -3.40 15.21
CA PHE A 23 -0.25 -2.42 14.34
C PHE A 23 0.46 -3.11 13.17
N ASN A 24 0.39 -2.50 12.00
CA ASN A 24 1.12 -2.86 10.80
C ASN A 24 1.83 -1.60 10.29
N ILE A 25 2.78 -1.12 11.08
CA ILE A 25 3.56 0.11 10.83
C ILE A 25 5.04 -0.16 10.62
N HIS A 26 5.49 -1.39 10.87
CA HIS A 26 6.89 -1.77 10.68
C HIS A 26 7.20 -1.92 9.19
N ALA A 27 8.36 -1.41 8.78
CA ALA A 27 8.83 -1.59 7.41
C ALA A 27 8.87 -3.09 7.07
N ALA A 28 8.25 -3.47 5.95
CA ALA A 28 8.27 -4.86 5.50
C ALA A 28 9.68 -5.28 5.10
N SER A 29 10.04 -6.54 5.36
CA SER A 29 11.29 -7.13 4.88
C SER A 29 11.00 -7.91 3.61
N THR A 30 11.52 -7.46 2.47
CA THR A 30 11.34 -8.10 1.16
C THR A 30 12.68 -8.38 0.50
N SER A 31 12.69 -9.03 -0.65
CA SER A 31 13.93 -9.22 -1.44
C SER A 31 14.53 -7.91 -1.96
N CYS A 32 13.72 -6.86 -2.05
CA CYS A 32 14.13 -5.55 -2.58
C CYS A 32 14.11 -4.43 -1.53
N GLN A 33 13.50 -4.64 -0.36
CA GLN A 33 13.46 -3.66 0.74
C GLN A 33 14.12 -4.24 1.98
N ARG A 34 15.23 -3.65 2.39
CA ARG A 34 16.06 -4.09 3.51
C ARG A 34 16.06 -3.04 4.63
N ILE A 35 15.77 -3.47 5.84
CA ILE A 35 15.87 -2.63 7.04
C ILE A 35 17.35 -2.51 7.42
N VAL A 36 17.85 -1.27 7.53
CA VAL A 36 19.23 -0.94 7.93
C VAL A 36 19.32 -0.78 9.44
N GLU A 37 18.40 0.01 9.97
CA GLU A 37 18.24 0.27 11.40
C GLU A 37 16.78 0.58 11.71
N GLU A 38 16.35 0.28 12.94
CA GLU A 38 14.99 0.61 13.38
C GLU A 38 14.94 0.81 14.90
N SER A 39 13.97 1.60 15.35
CA SER A 39 13.70 1.87 16.76
C SER A 39 12.20 1.95 17.01
N LEU A 40 11.76 1.38 18.13
CA LEU A 40 10.38 1.44 18.61
C LEU A 40 10.35 1.97 20.02
N VAL A 41 9.53 2.99 20.24
CA VAL A 41 9.29 3.59 21.57
C VAL A 41 7.80 3.60 21.83
N ILE A 42 7.39 3.05 22.98
CA ILE A 42 6.02 3.05 23.48
C ILE A 42 6.03 3.67 24.87
N ASN A 43 5.16 4.65 25.12
CA ASN A 43 5.15 5.36 26.42
C ASN A 43 4.54 4.52 27.57
N GLN A 44 3.79 3.48 27.27
CA GLN A 44 3.28 2.54 28.27
C GLN A 44 4.22 1.32 28.38
N GLN A 45 4.44 0.82 29.58
CA GLN A 45 5.20 -0.42 29.83
C GLN A 45 4.27 -1.62 29.70
N VAL A 46 4.04 -2.06 28.47
CA VAL A 46 3.16 -3.19 28.14
C VAL A 46 3.92 -4.27 27.38
N PRO A 47 3.55 -5.55 27.52
CA PRO A 47 4.07 -6.62 26.68
C PRO A 47 3.75 -6.37 25.22
N VAL A 48 4.72 -6.60 24.34
CA VAL A 48 4.60 -6.44 22.90
C VAL A 48 4.94 -7.76 22.22
N GLU A 49 4.05 -8.20 21.34
CA GLU A 49 4.27 -9.39 20.53
C GLU A 49 4.47 -9.00 19.06
N PHE A 50 5.44 -9.65 18.42
CA PHE A 50 5.74 -9.44 17.01
C PHE A 50 5.48 -10.71 16.21
N PHE A 51 4.91 -10.54 15.02
CA PHE A 51 4.74 -11.61 14.04
C PHE A 51 5.13 -11.10 12.66
N THR A 52 5.92 -11.87 11.94
CA THR A 52 6.25 -11.58 10.53
C THR A 52 5.59 -12.64 9.65
N ASP A 53 4.76 -12.22 8.71
CA ASP A 53 4.17 -13.09 7.70
C ASP A 53 5.28 -13.60 6.78
N PRO A 54 5.58 -14.90 6.75
CA PRO A 54 6.67 -15.45 5.95
C PRO A 54 6.41 -15.37 4.44
N ALA A 55 5.15 -15.23 4.01
CA ALA A 55 4.79 -15.17 2.60
C ALA A 55 4.98 -13.77 2.01
N PHE A 56 4.81 -12.72 2.81
CA PHE A 56 4.76 -11.35 2.30
C PHE A 56 5.73 -10.39 2.97
N GLY A 57 6.40 -10.83 4.06
CA GLY A 57 7.30 -9.98 4.84
C GLY A 57 6.57 -8.88 5.64
N THR A 58 5.24 -8.92 5.71
CA THR A 58 4.45 -7.99 6.53
C THR A 58 4.71 -8.25 8.01
N ARG A 59 4.96 -7.18 8.77
CA ARG A 59 5.36 -7.26 10.17
C ARG A 59 4.28 -6.66 11.06
N TYR A 60 3.65 -7.51 11.86
CA TYR A 60 2.60 -7.11 12.80
C TYR A 60 3.16 -6.97 14.21
N MET A 61 2.64 -6.00 14.92
CA MET A 61 2.89 -5.79 16.35
C MET A 61 1.56 -5.81 17.09
N ARG A 62 1.45 -6.61 18.14
CA ARG A 62 0.27 -6.68 19.01
C ARG A 62 0.64 -6.23 20.41
N LEU A 63 -0.24 -5.42 21.02
CA LEU A 63 -0.16 -5.04 22.42
C LEU A 63 -1.55 -4.78 23.00
N GLN A 64 -1.66 -4.85 24.33
CA GLN A 64 -2.82 -4.39 25.07
C GLN A 64 -2.41 -3.14 25.88
N ALA A 65 -3.06 -2.01 25.56
CA ALA A 65 -2.80 -0.74 26.24
C ALA A 65 -3.78 -0.53 27.40
N SER A 66 -3.27 0.02 28.50
CA SER A 66 -4.08 0.43 29.66
C SER A 66 -4.77 1.76 29.41
N ASN A 67 -5.77 2.09 30.24
CA ASN A 67 -6.43 3.40 30.25
C ASN A 67 -5.44 4.56 30.28
N GLY A 68 -5.71 5.60 29.50
CA GLY A 68 -4.89 6.81 29.39
C GLY A 68 -4.18 6.95 28.05
N PRO A 69 -3.21 7.87 27.95
CA PRO A 69 -2.52 8.14 26.68
C PRO A 69 -1.60 7.00 26.27
N LEU A 70 -1.74 6.59 25.00
CA LEU A 70 -0.83 5.67 24.32
C LEU A 70 -0.15 6.40 23.19
N THR A 71 1.19 6.40 23.17
CA THR A 71 2.00 6.89 22.05
C THR A 71 2.91 5.77 21.58
N VAL A 72 2.85 5.47 20.29
CA VAL A 72 3.72 4.51 19.61
C VAL A 72 4.53 5.27 18.57
N LYS A 73 5.85 5.30 18.74
CA LYS A 73 6.78 5.89 17.78
C LYS A 73 7.68 4.80 17.21
N TYR A 74 7.61 4.60 15.91
CA TYR A 74 8.49 3.73 15.16
C TYR A 74 9.28 4.55 14.15
N SER A 75 10.59 4.35 14.10
CA SER A 75 11.49 5.03 13.16
C SER A 75 12.51 4.06 12.60
N GLY A 76 13.02 4.35 11.42
CA GLY A 76 14.04 3.51 10.82
C GLY A 76 14.64 4.07 9.54
N THR A 77 15.63 3.33 9.05
CA THR A 77 16.25 3.54 7.75
C THR A 77 16.10 2.27 6.91
N VAL A 78 15.63 2.42 5.69
CA VAL A 78 15.48 1.31 4.73
C VAL A 78 16.23 1.58 3.44
N ASP A 79 16.78 0.52 2.86
CA ASP A 79 17.31 0.50 1.51
C ASP A 79 16.32 -0.21 0.60
N ILE A 80 16.01 0.41 -0.55
CA ILE A 80 15.14 -0.17 -1.56
C ILE A 80 15.93 -0.28 -2.87
N ASP A 81 16.10 -1.53 -3.32
CA ASP A 81 16.72 -1.84 -4.59
C ASP A 81 15.66 -2.38 -5.55
N HIS A 82 15.00 -1.47 -6.26
CA HIS A 82 13.91 -1.83 -7.15
C HIS A 82 14.39 -2.72 -8.28
N HIS A 83 13.65 -3.81 -8.53
CA HIS A 83 13.78 -4.51 -9.79
C HIS A 83 13.10 -3.69 -10.89
N GLU A 84 13.82 -3.38 -11.94
CA GLU A 84 13.39 -2.57 -13.07
C GLU A 84 13.22 -3.43 -14.32
N SER A 85 12.09 -3.28 -15.02
CA SER A 85 11.83 -3.95 -16.29
C SER A 85 11.33 -2.96 -17.33
N ASP A 86 11.62 -3.23 -18.60
CA ASP A 86 10.95 -2.52 -19.68
C ASP A 86 9.47 -2.92 -19.70
N THR A 87 8.60 -1.98 -19.98
CA THR A 87 7.16 -2.20 -20.00
C THR A 87 6.70 -3.04 -21.17
N ASP A 88 7.45 -2.95 -22.30
CA ASP A 88 7.22 -3.76 -23.48
C ASP A 88 7.50 -5.24 -23.18
N GLY A 89 6.53 -6.09 -23.45
CA GLY A 89 6.66 -7.53 -23.22
C GLY A 89 6.23 -8.01 -21.82
N LEU A 90 5.84 -7.12 -20.90
CA LEU A 90 5.20 -7.53 -19.65
C LEU A 90 3.75 -7.91 -19.90
N LEU A 91 3.46 -9.22 -19.86
CA LEU A 91 2.17 -9.79 -20.24
C LEU A 91 1.33 -10.19 -19.03
N GLU A 92 0.02 -10.13 -19.19
CA GLU A 92 -0.92 -10.79 -18.30
C GLU A 92 -0.79 -12.30 -18.41
N MET A 93 -0.84 -12.98 -17.29
CA MET A 93 -0.79 -14.43 -17.23
C MET A 93 -2.20 -15.04 -17.37
N PRO A 94 -2.39 -16.08 -18.19
CA PRO A 94 -3.63 -16.86 -18.17
C PRO A 94 -3.90 -17.43 -16.77
N VAL A 95 -5.17 -17.47 -16.35
CA VAL A 95 -5.55 -18.00 -15.02
C VAL A 95 -5.03 -19.42 -14.80
N ALA A 96 -4.97 -20.24 -15.85
CA ALA A 96 -4.46 -21.61 -15.79
C ALA A 96 -2.97 -21.74 -15.44
N THR A 97 -2.20 -20.65 -15.60
CA THR A 97 -0.75 -20.63 -15.34
C THR A 97 -0.37 -19.72 -14.18
N LEU A 98 -1.36 -19.11 -13.52
CA LEU A 98 -1.11 -18.27 -12.35
C LEU A 98 -0.54 -19.10 -11.20
N PRO A 99 0.50 -18.62 -10.49
CA PRO A 99 0.95 -19.23 -9.26
C PRO A 99 -0.20 -19.32 -8.25
N MET A 100 -0.35 -20.46 -7.58
CA MET A 100 -1.45 -20.69 -6.61
C MET A 100 -1.49 -19.63 -5.51
N ALA A 101 -0.34 -19.11 -5.09
CA ALA A 101 -0.24 -18.04 -4.09
C ALA A 101 -0.93 -16.74 -4.53
N THR A 102 -1.06 -16.50 -5.84
CA THR A 102 -1.68 -15.29 -6.41
C THR A 102 -3.19 -15.42 -6.59
N MET A 103 -3.75 -16.63 -6.51
CA MET A 103 -5.17 -16.87 -6.81
C MET A 103 -6.13 -16.06 -5.93
N ARG A 104 -5.78 -15.83 -4.65
CA ARG A 104 -6.59 -14.99 -3.75
C ARG A 104 -6.75 -13.54 -4.24
N TYR A 105 -5.90 -13.10 -5.14
CA TYR A 105 -5.85 -11.72 -5.65
C TYR A 105 -6.57 -11.53 -6.99
N ILE A 106 -7.29 -12.54 -7.48
CA ILE A 106 -8.26 -12.38 -8.58
C ILE A 106 -9.72 -12.41 -8.07
N TYR A 107 -9.94 -12.76 -6.81
CA TYR A 107 -11.28 -12.82 -6.21
C TYR A 107 -11.71 -11.47 -5.63
N PRO A 108 -13.02 -11.22 -5.51
CA PRO A 108 -13.51 -10.04 -4.79
C PRO A 108 -13.13 -10.10 -3.31
N SER A 109 -13.08 -8.94 -2.68
CA SER A 109 -12.82 -8.78 -1.26
C SER A 109 -13.66 -7.64 -0.69
N ARG A 110 -13.56 -7.36 0.63
CA ARG A 110 -14.46 -6.42 1.32
C ARG A 110 -14.65 -5.10 0.59
N TYR A 111 -13.56 -4.46 0.16
CA TYR A 111 -13.59 -3.16 -0.49
C TYR A 111 -13.46 -3.23 -2.01
N CYS A 112 -13.13 -4.39 -2.56
CA CYS A 112 -12.89 -4.59 -3.99
C CYS A 112 -13.90 -5.57 -4.57
N GLN A 113 -15.14 -5.11 -4.87
CA GLN A 113 -16.23 -5.92 -5.41
C GLN A 113 -16.06 -6.16 -6.92
N SER A 114 -14.98 -6.84 -7.30
CA SER A 114 -14.62 -7.08 -8.70
C SER A 114 -15.65 -7.90 -9.49
N ASP A 115 -16.38 -8.76 -8.82
CA ASP A 115 -17.49 -9.56 -9.39
C ASP A 115 -18.61 -8.67 -9.96
N ARG A 116 -18.86 -7.51 -9.36
CA ARG A 116 -19.87 -6.54 -9.79
C ARG A 116 -19.38 -5.66 -10.94
N LEU A 117 -18.07 -5.55 -11.14
CA LEU A 117 -17.47 -4.65 -12.13
C LEU A 117 -17.08 -5.34 -13.45
N ARG A 118 -17.30 -6.66 -13.58
CA ARG A 118 -16.83 -7.43 -14.75
C ARG A 118 -17.32 -6.88 -16.08
N LYS A 119 -18.62 -6.60 -16.21
CA LYS A 119 -19.18 -6.06 -17.46
C LYS A 119 -18.56 -4.69 -17.77
N PHE A 120 -18.49 -3.83 -16.79
CA PHE A 120 -17.89 -2.50 -16.91
C PHE A 120 -16.44 -2.59 -17.35
N ALA A 121 -15.59 -3.30 -16.62
CA ALA A 121 -14.16 -3.43 -16.91
C ALA A 121 -13.90 -4.06 -18.30
N THR A 122 -14.72 -5.04 -18.70
CA THR A 122 -14.63 -5.64 -20.06
C THR A 122 -14.97 -4.64 -21.14
N THR A 123 -16.00 -3.81 -20.95
CA THR A 123 -16.39 -2.79 -21.92
C THR A 123 -15.32 -1.71 -22.07
N GLU A 124 -14.80 -1.20 -20.94
CA GLU A 124 -13.84 -0.08 -20.92
C GLU A 124 -12.43 -0.53 -21.36
N PHE A 125 -11.97 -1.70 -20.94
CA PHE A 125 -10.56 -2.10 -21.10
C PHE A 125 -10.35 -3.38 -21.90
N GLY A 126 -11.41 -4.12 -22.25
CA GLY A 126 -11.30 -5.42 -22.91
C GLY A 126 -10.70 -5.35 -24.32
N HIS A 127 -10.76 -4.20 -24.98
CA HIS A 127 -10.20 -3.95 -26.31
C HIS A 127 -8.70 -3.60 -26.29
N ILE A 128 -8.15 -3.26 -25.12
CA ILE A 128 -6.74 -2.90 -24.96
C ILE A 128 -5.88 -4.17 -24.95
N PRO A 129 -4.71 -4.19 -25.62
CA PRO A 129 -3.81 -5.35 -25.60
C PRO A 129 -3.46 -5.78 -24.18
N ARG A 130 -3.43 -7.10 -23.94
CA ARG A 130 -3.17 -7.66 -22.62
C ARG A 130 -1.73 -7.43 -22.20
N GLY A 131 -1.52 -6.92 -21.01
CA GLY A 131 -0.21 -6.67 -20.44
C GLY A 131 -0.12 -5.36 -19.69
N TYR A 132 1.10 -4.84 -19.56
CA TYR A 132 1.38 -3.61 -18.84
C TYR A 132 0.52 -2.44 -19.32
N CYS A 133 0.41 -2.24 -20.62
CA CYS A 133 -0.35 -1.13 -21.21
C CYS A 133 -1.83 -1.13 -20.80
N ARG A 134 -2.47 -2.31 -20.64
CA ARG A 134 -3.84 -2.36 -20.15
C ARG A 134 -3.93 -2.01 -18.65
N VAL A 135 -3.00 -2.47 -17.83
CA VAL A 135 -2.97 -2.12 -16.41
C VAL A 135 -2.67 -0.64 -16.22
N GLU A 136 -1.76 -0.07 -17.00
CA GLU A 136 -1.48 1.37 -17.05
C GLU A 136 -2.71 2.17 -17.47
N ALA A 137 -3.42 1.73 -18.50
CA ALA A 137 -4.67 2.37 -18.93
C ALA A 137 -5.76 2.34 -17.84
N ILE A 138 -5.84 1.26 -17.04
CA ILE A 138 -6.73 1.19 -15.87
C ILE A 138 -6.29 2.21 -14.81
N GLN A 139 -5.00 2.30 -14.51
CA GLN A 139 -4.44 3.27 -13.58
C GLN A 139 -4.78 4.71 -13.99
N ASP A 140 -4.52 5.05 -15.25
CA ASP A 140 -4.76 6.40 -15.79
C ASP A 140 -6.25 6.74 -15.83
N TRP A 141 -7.08 5.75 -16.14
CA TRP A 141 -8.53 5.89 -16.09
C TRP A 141 -9.00 6.22 -14.66
N VAL A 142 -8.52 5.47 -13.65
CA VAL A 142 -8.86 5.73 -12.23
C VAL A 142 -8.40 7.13 -11.84
N ARG A 143 -7.17 7.50 -12.16
CA ARG A 143 -6.59 8.82 -11.87
C ARG A 143 -7.39 9.96 -12.49
N SER A 144 -7.83 9.79 -13.74
CA SER A 144 -8.57 10.83 -14.47
C SER A 144 -10.03 10.98 -14.04
N ARG A 145 -10.61 9.94 -13.43
CA ARG A 145 -12.03 9.89 -13.07
C ARG A 145 -12.31 10.10 -11.59
N THR A 146 -11.29 10.09 -10.75
CA THR A 146 -11.44 10.22 -9.30
C THR A 146 -10.71 11.47 -8.83
N ALA A 147 -11.40 12.38 -8.16
CA ALA A 147 -10.80 13.55 -7.54
C ALA A 147 -10.18 13.17 -6.19
N PHE A 148 -8.90 13.52 -5.98
CA PHE A 148 -8.29 13.34 -4.66
C PHE A 148 -8.88 14.35 -3.68
N THR A 149 -9.63 13.87 -2.70
CA THR A 149 -10.38 14.72 -1.75
C THR A 149 -10.22 14.19 -0.34
N SER A 150 -9.49 14.91 0.50
CA SER A 150 -9.33 14.56 1.91
C SER A 150 -10.69 14.57 2.62
N GLY A 151 -10.94 13.57 3.48
CA GLY A 151 -12.17 13.44 4.25
C GLY A 151 -13.40 12.96 3.46
N SER A 152 -13.26 12.63 2.17
CA SER A 152 -14.37 12.13 1.33
C SER A 152 -14.73 10.67 1.59
N SER A 153 -13.92 9.93 2.32
CA SER A 153 -14.11 8.49 2.54
C SER A 153 -14.13 8.11 4.02
N ASN A 154 -14.72 6.95 4.32
CA ASN A 154 -14.83 6.39 5.65
C ASN A 154 -14.51 4.88 5.65
N ALA A 155 -14.71 4.21 6.80
CA ALA A 155 -14.40 2.79 6.95
C ALA A 155 -15.29 1.84 6.12
N SER A 156 -16.34 2.32 5.49
CA SER A 156 -17.23 1.52 4.62
C SER A 156 -17.04 1.81 3.12
N THR A 157 -16.35 2.91 2.76
CA THR A 157 -16.13 3.30 1.37
C THR A 157 -15.40 2.21 0.58
N SER A 158 -16.01 1.76 -0.50
CA SER A 158 -15.54 0.66 -1.35
C SER A 158 -15.24 1.12 -2.78
N ALA A 159 -14.71 0.23 -3.62
CA ALA A 159 -14.45 0.50 -5.03
C ALA A 159 -15.71 0.95 -5.81
N ILE A 160 -16.89 0.42 -5.46
CA ILE A 160 -18.15 0.82 -6.09
C ILE A 160 -18.53 2.24 -5.69
N ASP A 161 -18.36 2.59 -4.40
CA ASP A 161 -18.64 3.94 -3.92
C ASP A 161 -17.70 4.95 -4.60
N THR A 162 -16.41 4.65 -4.66
CA THR A 162 -15.41 5.49 -5.36
C THR A 162 -15.74 5.67 -6.85
N LEU A 163 -16.16 4.60 -7.53
CA LEU A 163 -16.60 4.67 -8.93
C LEU A 163 -17.81 5.60 -9.12
N THR A 164 -18.74 5.60 -8.19
CA THR A 164 -19.98 6.37 -8.25
C THR A 164 -19.75 7.83 -7.87
N ASP A 165 -19.03 8.05 -6.76
CA ASP A 165 -18.84 9.38 -6.18
C ASP A 165 -17.73 10.17 -6.88
N GLN A 166 -16.83 9.47 -7.60
CA GLN A 166 -15.69 10.03 -8.32
C GLN A 166 -14.77 10.88 -7.42
N ALA A 167 -14.71 10.54 -6.14
CA ALA A 167 -13.86 11.19 -5.13
C ALA A 167 -13.33 10.15 -4.15
N GLY A 168 -12.13 10.38 -3.60
CA GLY A 168 -11.52 9.47 -2.66
C GLY A 168 -10.14 9.93 -2.22
N VAL A 169 -9.49 9.12 -1.36
CA VAL A 169 -8.09 9.23 -0.98
C VAL A 169 -7.30 8.07 -1.60
N CYS A 170 -5.98 8.01 -1.41
CA CYS A 170 -5.09 6.99 -2.01
C CYS A 170 -5.64 5.55 -1.85
N ARG A 171 -6.22 5.22 -0.69
CA ARG A 171 -6.86 3.93 -0.42
C ARG A 171 -8.01 3.61 -1.39
N ASP A 172 -8.83 4.59 -1.71
CA ASP A 172 -10.02 4.42 -2.54
C ASP A 172 -9.63 4.28 -4.01
N PHE A 173 -8.64 5.05 -4.46
CA PHE A 173 -8.02 4.87 -5.78
C PHE A 173 -7.44 3.45 -5.94
N ALA A 174 -6.70 2.98 -4.93
CA ALA A 174 -6.14 1.62 -4.94
C ALA A 174 -7.24 0.55 -5.00
N HIS A 175 -8.31 0.67 -4.19
CA HIS A 175 -9.43 -0.28 -4.21
C HIS A 175 -10.13 -0.32 -5.55
N LEU A 176 -10.37 0.83 -6.19
CA LEU A 176 -11.01 0.89 -7.51
C LEU A 176 -10.13 0.24 -8.57
N MET A 177 -8.84 0.55 -8.62
CA MET A 177 -7.90 -0.06 -9.56
C MET A 177 -7.82 -1.59 -9.35
N ILE A 178 -7.70 -2.06 -8.11
CA ILE A 178 -7.67 -3.49 -7.78
C ILE A 178 -8.95 -4.18 -8.25
N ALA A 179 -10.11 -3.60 -7.98
CA ALA A 179 -11.40 -4.18 -8.39
C ALA A 179 -11.51 -4.29 -9.91
N LEU A 180 -11.06 -3.29 -10.67
CA LEU A 180 -11.05 -3.30 -12.14
C LEU A 180 -10.07 -4.34 -12.69
N CYS A 181 -8.85 -4.42 -12.17
CA CYS A 181 -7.89 -5.45 -12.56
C CYS A 181 -8.44 -6.87 -12.34
N ARG A 182 -8.95 -7.14 -11.12
CA ARG A 182 -9.52 -8.44 -10.76
C ARG A 182 -10.75 -8.79 -11.58
N ALA A 183 -11.57 -7.82 -11.96
CA ALA A 183 -12.71 -8.02 -12.85
C ALA A 183 -12.31 -8.54 -14.23
N LEU A 184 -11.05 -8.30 -14.64
CA LEU A 184 -10.42 -8.83 -15.86
C LEU A 184 -9.55 -10.07 -15.60
N ASN A 185 -9.61 -10.66 -14.40
CA ASN A 185 -8.80 -11.78 -13.92
C ASN A 185 -7.29 -11.46 -13.86
N ILE A 186 -6.92 -10.21 -13.67
CA ILE A 186 -5.54 -9.77 -13.46
C ILE A 186 -5.30 -9.75 -11.94
N PRO A 187 -4.36 -10.55 -11.40
CA PRO A 187 -4.09 -10.53 -9.96
C PRO A 187 -3.56 -9.17 -9.53
N ALA A 188 -4.26 -8.54 -8.60
CA ALA A 188 -3.90 -7.25 -8.04
C ALA A 188 -4.06 -7.27 -6.51
N ARG A 189 -3.11 -6.66 -5.78
CA ARG A 189 -3.13 -6.58 -4.32
C ARG A 189 -2.93 -5.17 -3.81
N PHE A 190 -3.47 -4.93 -2.66
CA PHE A 190 -3.33 -3.69 -1.90
C PHE A 190 -1.99 -3.69 -1.17
N VAL A 191 -1.34 -2.54 -1.16
CA VAL A 191 -0.13 -2.30 -0.38
C VAL A 191 -0.36 -1.06 0.48
N SER A 192 -0.13 -1.20 1.77
CA SER A 192 -0.01 -0.08 2.69
C SER A 192 1.46 0.31 2.83
N GLY A 193 1.72 1.61 2.89
CA GLY A 193 3.06 2.14 2.99
C GLY A 193 3.07 3.58 3.48
N ILE A 194 4.21 4.21 3.33
CA ILE A 194 4.42 5.65 3.40
C ILE A 194 5.19 6.07 2.15
N ASP A 195 5.12 7.33 1.78
CA ASP A 195 5.68 7.81 0.52
C ASP A 195 6.58 9.02 0.72
N TYR A 196 7.67 9.04 -0.04
CA TYR A 196 8.54 10.20 -0.19
C TYR A 196 8.19 10.95 -1.47
N GLY A 197 8.13 12.27 -1.38
CA GLY A 197 7.98 13.16 -2.53
C GLY A 197 6.52 13.47 -2.92
N ALA A 198 5.56 13.18 -2.05
CA ALA A 198 4.19 13.67 -2.21
C ALA A 198 4.14 15.20 -2.27
N ASN A 199 3.21 15.72 -3.06
CA ASN A 199 3.04 17.17 -3.17
C ASN A 199 2.54 17.76 -1.83
N PRO A 200 3.29 18.65 -1.16
CA PRO A 200 2.88 19.24 0.11
C PRO A 200 1.53 19.99 0.07
N ALA A 201 1.08 20.42 -1.12
CA ALA A 201 -0.22 21.06 -1.29
C ALA A 201 -1.40 20.10 -1.01
N LEU A 202 -1.17 18.79 -1.00
CA LEU A 202 -2.19 17.79 -0.68
C LEU A 202 -2.37 17.58 0.83
N GLY A 203 -1.54 18.19 1.65
CA GLY A 203 -1.56 18.09 3.10
C GLY A 203 -0.25 17.51 3.66
N PRO A 204 -0.19 17.26 4.99
CA PRO A 204 0.97 16.62 5.60
C PRO A 204 1.12 15.17 5.11
N THR A 205 2.35 14.66 5.19
CA THR A 205 2.61 13.24 4.90
C THR A 205 1.75 12.34 5.76
N ASP A 206 1.12 11.35 5.14
CA ASP A 206 0.22 10.38 5.78
C ASP A 206 0.58 8.97 5.30
N PHE A 207 -0.11 7.96 5.81
CA PHE A 207 -0.05 6.61 5.24
C PHE A 207 -0.51 6.65 3.79
N HIS A 208 0.23 5.93 2.95
CA HIS A 208 -0.06 5.81 1.53
C HIS A 208 -0.57 4.42 1.19
N ALA A 209 -1.42 4.36 0.16
CA ALA A 209 -1.92 3.11 -0.38
C ALA A 209 -1.69 3.07 -1.88
N TYR A 210 -1.13 1.96 -2.36
CA TYR A 210 -0.87 1.71 -3.76
C TYR A 210 -1.18 0.26 -4.15
N VAL A 211 -0.98 -0.07 -5.40
CA VAL A 211 -1.37 -1.36 -5.98
C VAL A 211 -0.14 -2.10 -6.49
N GLU A 212 -0.12 -3.39 -6.30
CA GLU A 212 0.78 -4.26 -7.05
C GLU A 212 -0.01 -5.24 -7.90
N VAL A 213 0.44 -5.42 -9.15
CA VAL A 213 -0.21 -6.26 -10.16
C VAL A 213 0.78 -7.29 -10.68
N VAL A 214 0.32 -8.54 -10.87
CA VAL A 214 1.16 -9.60 -11.45
C VAL A 214 1.18 -9.50 -12.96
N LEU A 215 2.38 -9.29 -13.50
CA LEU A 215 2.67 -9.35 -14.93
C LEU A 215 3.92 -10.22 -15.14
N SER A 216 3.88 -11.13 -16.10
CA SER A 216 5.00 -12.05 -16.41
C SER A 216 5.60 -12.74 -15.18
N GLY A 217 4.76 -13.09 -14.18
CA GLY A 217 5.17 -13.80 -12.98
C GLY A 217 5.85 -12.94 -11.90
N ARG A 218 5.72 -11.61 -11.95
CA ARG A 218 6.27 -10.70 -10.94
C ARG A 218 5.24 -9.63 -10.57
N TRP A 219 5.27 -9.18 -9.31
CA TRP A 219 4.47 -8.08 -8.82
C TRP A 219 5.09 -6.74 -9.21
N TYR A 220 4.38 -5.89 -9.95
CA TYR A 220 4.78 -4.55 -10.34
C TYR A 220 3.95 -3.49 -9.64
N VAL A 221 4.59 -2.40 -9.28
CA VAL A 221 4.01 -1.26 -8.54
C VAL A 221 3.24 -0.35 -9.48
N PHE A 222 2.03 0.05 -9.05
CA PHE A 222 1.18 1.05 -9.68
C PHE A 222 0.61 1.97 -8.61
N ASP A 223 0.73 3.27 -8.79
CA ASP A 223 0.07 4.26 -7.92
C ASP A 223 -1.03 5.00 -8.69
N PRO A 224 -2.30 4.57 -8.57
CA PRO A 224 -3.41 5.23 -9.27
C PRO A 224 -3.71 6.64 -8.75
N SER A 225 -3.27 7.01 -7.55
CA SER A 225 -3.42 8.37 -7.03
C SER A 225 -2.43 9.34 -7.66
N GLY A 226 -1.22 8.86 -7.98
CA GLY A 226 -0.15 9.64 -8.59
C GLY A 226 0.38 10.77 -7.71
N VAL A 227 0.19 10.67 -6.40
CA VAL A 227 0.59 11.74 -5.46
C VAL A 227 2.09 11.78 -5.21
N SER A 228 2.79 10.64 -5.42
CA SER A 228 4.23 10.53 -5.20
C SER A 228 4.92 9.66 -6.27
N PRO A 229 6.25 9.81 -6.44
CA PRO A 229 6.99 8.94 -7.34
C PRO A 229 7.03 7.49 -6.80
N PRO A 230 6.72 6.47 -7.64
CA PRO A 230 6.73 5.06 -7.21
C PRO A 230 8.04 4.58 -6.61
N MET A 231 9.18 5.20 -6.96
CA MET A 231 10.49 4.91 -6.34
C MET A 231 10.56 5.32 -4.87
N GLY A 232 9.70 6.25 -4.41
CA GLY A 232 9.65 6.76 -3.05
C GLY A 232 8.69 5.99 -2.13
N LEU A 233 8.07 4.91 -2.61
CA LEU A 233 7.11 4.13 -1.85
C LEU A 233 7.82 3.12 -0.94
N LEU A 234 7.69 3.32 0.37
CA LEU A 234 8.15 2.40 1.40
C LEU A 234 7.00 1.47 1.80
N ARG A 235 7.19 0.15 1.64
CA ARG A 235 6.18 -0.85 1.99
C ARG A 235 6.14 -1.12 3.49
N LEU A 236 4.93 -1.15 4.05
CA LEU A 236 4.64 -1.64 5.40
C LEU A 236 3.95 -3.01 5.34
N GLY A 237 2.91 -3.17 4.53
CA GLY A 237 2.21 -4.43 4.42
C GLY A 237 1.43 -4.61 3.13
N THR A 238 0.95 -5.83 2.91
CA THR A 238 0.13 -6.19 1.74
C THR A 238 -1.09 -6.99 2.14
N GLY A 239 -2.16 -6.85 1.35
CA GLY A 239 -3.38 -7.59 1.55
C GLY A 239 -4.25 -7.65 0.31
N ARG A 240 -5.43 -8.27 0.41
CA ARG A 240 -6.42 -8.26 -0.68
C ARG A 240 -7.02 -6.86 -0.86
N ASP A 241 -7.19 -6.16 0.25
CA ASP A 241 -7.62 -4.76 0.35
C ASP A 241 -7.20 -4.20 1.73
N ALA A 242 -7.63 -2.99 2.07
CA ALA A 242 -7.26 -2.33 3.31
C ALA A 242 -7.70 -3.07 4.58
N ALA A 243 -8.67 -3.99 4.51
CA ALA A 243 -9.07 -4.79 5.69
C ALA A 243 -7.96 -5.75 6.13
N ASP A 244 -7.15 -6.25 5.18
CA ASP A 244 -6.05 -7.15 5.47
C ASP A 244 -4.75 -6.39 5.85
N ALA A 245 -4.64 -5.09 5.53
CA ALA A 245 -3.39 -4.32 5.63
C ALA A 245 -3.59 -2.93 6.25
N SER A 246 -4.52 -2.80 7.20
CA SER A 246 -4.68 -1.57 8.00
C SER A 246 -3.43 -1.30 8.82
N PHE A 247 -3.00 -0.04 8.91
CA PHE A 247 -1.85 0.35 9.74
C PHE A 247 -2.11 0.17 11.25
N ALA A 248 -3.38 0.26 11.67
CA ALA A 248 -3.82 -0.05 13.03
C ALA A 248 -5.23 -0.67 13.02
N THR A 249 -5.43 -1.70 13.83
CA THR A 249 -6.74 -2.25 14.17
C THR A 249 -6.88 -2.19 15.68
N VAL A 250 -7.99 -1.61 16.16
CA VAL A 250 -8.23 -1.36 17.58
C VAL A 250 -9.47 -2.10 18.04
N PHE A 251 -9.40 -2.76 19.18
CA PHE A 251 -10.49 -3.43 19.85
C PHE A 251 -10.67 -2.82 21.23
N GLY A 252 -11.62 -1.88 21.34
CA GLY A 252 -11.89 -1.11 22.54
C GLY A 252 -12.29 0.33 22.21
N ALA A 253 -12.63 1.11 23.22
CA ALA A 253 -12.98 2.52 23.09
C ALA A 253 -11.71 3.38 23.16
N VAL A 254 -11.42 4.09 22.08
CA VAL A 254 -10.26 4.98 21.98
C VAL A 254 -10.61 6.27 21.24
N VAL A 255 -9.92 7.34 21.55
CA VAL A 255 -9.81 8.52 20.68
C VAL A 255 -8.50 8.40 19.91
N SER A 256 -8.57 8.43 18.58
CA SER A 256 -7.39 8.41 17.71
C SER A 256 -7.03 9.81 17.27
N TYR A 257 -5.75 10.13 17.26
CA TYR A 257 -5.23 11.38 16.73
C TYR A 257 -4.62 11.18 15.35
N GLN A 258 -4.49 12.26 14.59
CA GLN A 258 -3.86 12.19 13.27
C GLN A 258 -2.42 11.67 13.40
N PRO A 259 -2.01 10.68 12.58
CA PRO A 259 -0.63 10.23 12.52
C PRO A 259 0.34 11.37 12.20
N VAL A 260 1.53 11.33 12.78
CA VAL A 260 2.64 12.20 12.38
C VAL A 260 3.68 11.33 11.70
N ILE A 261 3.90 11.59 10.40
CA ILE A 261 4.82 10.83 9.56
C ILE A 261 5.85 11.78 8.99
N GLU A 262 7.12 11.43 9.15
CA GLU A 262 8.25 12.11 8.53
C GLU A 262 9.01 11.10 7.68
N ILE A 263 9.42 11.49 6.48
CA ILE A 263 10.19 10.65 5.57
C ILE A 263 11.12 11.50 4.73
N ASP A 264 12.39 11.11 4.69
CA ASP A 264 13.46 11.80 3.95
C ASP A 264 14.24 10.80 3.10
N ALA A 265 14.66 11.23 1.91
CA ALA A 265 15.59 10.47 1.08
C ALA A 265 17.02 10.85 1.41
N VAL A 266 17.90 9.85 1.46
CA VAL A 266 19.34 10.06 1.54
C VAL A 266 19.89 10.11 0.13
N ASP A 267 20.45 11.25 -0.25
CA ASP A 267 21.14 11.44 -1.52
C ASP A 267 22.65 11.34 -1.29
N ASP A 268 23.24 10.22 -1.69
CA ASP A 268 24.69 9.97 -1.57
C ASP A 268 25.16 9.13 -2.74
N GLU A 269 25.52 9.82 -3.82
CA GLU A 269 26.01 9.19 -5.05
C GLU A 269 27.28 8.34 -4.81
N SER A 270 28.11 8.69 -3.80
CA SER A 270 29.33 7.96 -3.50
C SER A 270 29.03 6.54 -2.98
N GLN A 271 27.88 6.34 -2.35
CA GLN A 271 27.37 5.06 -1.88
C GLN A 271 26.30 4.45 -2.82
N GLY A 272 26.01 5.09 -3.95
CA GLY A 272 25.04 4.65 -4.95
C GLY A 272 23.58 4.91 -4.56
N PHE A 273 23.33 5.80 -3.60
CA PHE A 273 21.99 6.23 -3.23
C PHE A 273 21.55 7.41 -4.08
N LYS A 274 20.31 7.37 -4.56
CA LYS A 274 19.69 8.41 -5.37
C LYS A 274 18.36 8.84 -4.77
N THR A 275 18.03 10.11 -4.90
CA THR A 275 16.70 10.64 -4.57
C THR A 275 15.63 10.00 -5.46
N PRO A 276 14.48 9.54 -4.92
CA PRO A 276 13.37 9.04 -5.71
C PRO A 276 12.87 10.06 -6.73
N PHE A 277 12.55 9.60 -7.93
CA PHE A 277 11.98 10.40 -9.01
C PHE A 277 10.94 9.59 -9.79
N HIS A 278 10.12 10.28 -10.58
CA HIS A 278 9.20 9.60 -11.50
C HIS A 278 9.97 8.86 -12.59
N TYR A 279 9.67 7.57 -12.74
CA TYR A 279 10.40 6.65 -13.61
C TYR A 279 9.44 5.97 -14.57
N HIS A 280 9.84 5.84 -15.84
CA HIS A 280 8.99 5.31 -16.91
C HIS A 280 9.10 3.79 -17.12
N ARG A 281 9.88 3.10 -16.30
CA ARG A 281 9.99 1.63 -16.34
C ARG A 281 9.09 0.99 -15.29
N ALA A 282 8.74 -0.26 -15.50
CA ALA A 282 8.00 -1.03 -14.52
C ALA A 282 8.90 -1.34 -13.31
N LEU A 283 8.44 -0.98 -12.12
CA LEU A 283 9.15 -1.17 -10.85
C LEU A 283 8.54 -2.29 -10.04
N SER A 284 9.39 -3.08 -9.36
CA SER A 284 8.98 -4.08 -8.40
C SER A 284 9.83 -3.97 -7.13
N SER A 285 9.19 -4.04 -5.97
CA SER A 285 9.83 -4.02 -4.64
C SER A 285 9.79 -5.38 -3.94
N THR A 286 9.59 -6.47 -4.70
CA THR A 286 9.45 -7.83 -4.16
C THR A 286 10.01 -8.89 -5.10
N ALA A 287 10.14 -10.12 -4.60
CA ALA A 287 10.48 -11.30 -5.40
C ALA A 287 9.44 -11.60 -6.50
N PRO A 288 9.73 -12.48 -7.45
CA PRO A 288 8.72 -13.06 -8.34
C PRO A 288 7.51 -13.61 -7.58
N ALA A 289 6.35 -13.60 -8.22
CA ALA A 289 5.06 -13.99 -7.64
C ALA A 289 4.94 -15.50 -7.39
#